data_c3815f328dc883e646f640af9da86c0c
#
_entry.id   c3815f328dc883e646f640af9da86c0c
#
_cell.length_a   1.000
_cell.length_b   1.000
_cell.length_c   1.000
_cell.angle_alpha   90.00
_cell.angle_beta   90.00
_cell.angle_gamma   90.00
#
_symmetry.space_group_name_H-M   'P 1'
#
loop_
_entity.id
_entity.type
_entity.pdbx_description
1 polymer ?
#
loop_
_entity_poly.entity_id
_entity_poly.type
_entity_poly.pdbx_seq_one_letter_code
_entity_poly.pdbx_strand_id
1 'polypeptide(L)'
;MMNKFPRSAYVHIPFCHRRCFYCDFAVIPLGNKVETLKGYGSKTVQEYLQFLYKEILSIKHKSPLSTIYIGGGTPSILDPAQIKELIGLFKENYGIDYGAEITMEVDPASFTQDDLFGFINAGINRFSLGVQSFNNQILQKSGRRHLREDAEKSCLWLKREYDSGLIKSWSLDLIQNLPLSGFKEWQDDLKKAIEFSPPHLSIYDLNIENGTVFQKLVNLGKLKLPSDEEAFRNSESTHLILKNSGYSRYEISNYCLPRHQSRHX
;
A
#
# COMPACT_ATOMS: atom_id res chain seq x y z
N MET A 1 -8.39 -29.16 -17.46
CA MET A 1 -9.44 -28.85 -16.45
C MET A 1 -9.05 -27.59 -15.72
N MET A 2 -9.90 -26.56 -15.72
CA MET A 2 -9.67 -25.37 -14.90
C MET A 2 -9.68 -25.78 -13.43
N ASN A 3 -8.68 -25.30 -12.70
CA ASN A 3 -8.61 -25.54 -11.25
C ASN A 3 -9.87 -24.93 -10.60
N LYS A 4 -10.66 -25.73 -9.92
CA LYS A 4 -11.94 -25.30 -9.34
C LYS A 4 -11.78 -24.48 -8.06
N PHE A 5 -10.55 -24.33 -7.56
CA PHE A 5 -10.31 -23.68 -6.27
C PHE A 5 -9.50 -22.41 -6.44
N PRO A 6 -9.79 -21.38 -5.62
CA PRO A 6 -9.00 -20.15 -5.64
C PRO A 6 -7.51 -20.40 -5.42
N ARG A 7 -6.69 -19.66 -6.14
CA ARG A 7 -5.23 -19.72 -6.01
C ARG A 7 -4.65 -18.38 -5.56
N SER A 8 -5.52 -17.47 -5.13
CA SER A 8 -5.15 -16.14 -4.64
C SER A 8 -5.85 -15.89 -3.32
N ALA A 9 -5.15 -15.28 -2.37
CA ALA A 9 -5.70 -14.88 -1.09
C ALA A 9 -5.48 -13.39 -0.85
N TYR A 10 -6.54 -12.68 -0.47
CA TYR A 10 -6.46 -11.31 0.05
C TYR A 10 -6.69 -11.36 1.56
N VAL A 11 -5.79 -10.75 2.30
CA VAL A 11 -5.88 -10.64 3.76
C VAL A 11 -6.09 -9.17 4.11
N HIS A 12 -7.20 -8.87 4.77
CA HIS A 12 -7.52 -7.52 5.20
C HIS A 12 -7.03 -7.27 6.63
N ILE A 13 -6.13 -6.33 6.82
CA ILE A 13 -5.66 -5.90 8.16
C ILE A 13 -6.28 -4.53 8.41
N PRO A 14 -7.36 -4.44 9.21
CA PRO A 14 -8.18 -3.21 9.26
C PRO A 14 -7.60 -2.11 10.17
N PHE A 15 -6.36 -2.17 10.55
CA PHE A 15 -5.81 -1.26 11.56
C PHE A 15 -5.01 -0.13 10.94
N CYS A 16 -5.21 1.10 11.47
CA CYS A 16 -4.42 2.28 11.16
C CYS A 16 -4.13 3.02 12.45
N HIS A 17 -3.06 3.82 12.49
CA HIS A 17 -2.88 4.77 13.60
C HIS A 17 -4.03 5.78 13.62
N ARG A 18 -4.36 6.34 12.46
CA ARG A 18 -5.54 7.20 12.29
C ARG A 18 -6.07 7.07 10.85
N ARG A 19 -7.32 7.45 10.66
CA ARG A 19 -7.94 7.43 9.33
C ARG A 19 -7.54 8.70 8.58
N CYS A 20 -7.02 8.56 7.37
CA CYS A 20 -6.73 9.68 6.48
C CYS A 20 -8.03 10.37 6.05
N PHE A 21 -7.96 11.65 5.66
CA PHE A 21 -9.15 12.46 5.44
C PHE A 21 -9.95 12.06 4.18
N TYR A 22 -9.31 11.38 3.24
CA TYR A 22 -9.92 10.86 2.00
C TYR A 22 -10.41 9.41 2.13
N CYS A 23 -10.03 8.70 3.20
CA CYS A 23 -10.12 7.23 3.24
C CYS A 23 -11.51 6.76 3.65
N ASP A 24 -12.11 5.91 2.81
CA ASP A 24 -13.40 5.25 3.07
C ASP A 24 -13.23 3.75 3.41
N PHE A 25 -11.99 3.26 3.46
CA PHE A 25 -11.74 1.84 3.71
C PHE A 25 -12.28 1.41 5.08
N ALA A 26 -12.55 0.11 5.20
CA ALA A 26 -12.98 -0.52 6.46
C ALA A 26 -11.78 -0.58 7.43
N VAL A 27 -11.55 0.52 8.16
CA VAL A 27 -10.39 0.62 9.07
C VAL A 27 -10.82 0.96 10.49
N ILE A 28 -10.03 0.49 11.44
CA ILE A 28 -10.15 0.73 12.89
C ILE A 28 -8.96 1.58 13.31
N PRO A 29 -9.16 2.89 13.59
CA PRO A 29 -8.05 3.71 14.09
C PRO A 29 -7.69 3.31 15.52
N LEU A 30 -6.44 2.96 15.75
CA LEU A 30 -5.93 2.54 17.06
C LEU A 30 -5.35 3.71 17.89
N GLY A 31 -5.14 4.86 17.24
CA GLY A 31 -4.55 6.02 17.90
C GLY A 31 -3.06 5.81 18.16
N ASN A 32 -2.55 6.58 19.10
CA ASN A 32 -1.11 6.58 19.39
C ASN A 32 -0.66 5.38 20.25
N LYS A 33 -1.60 4.57 20.73
CA LYS A 33 -1.26 3.39 21.55
C LYS A 33 -0.38 2.38 20.78
N VAL A 34 -0.50 2.36 19.47
CA VAL A 34 0.28 1.43 18.63
C VAL A 34 1.75 1.82 18.53
N GLU A 35 2.09 3.08 18.76
CA GLU A 35 3.48 3.56 18.70
C GLU A 35 4.35 2.92 19.78
N THR A 36 3.76 2.60 20.92
CA THR A 36 4.49 2.01 22.05
C THR A 36 4.29 0.50 22.16
N LEU A 37 3.29 -0.04 21.47
CA LEU A 37 2.85 -1.42 21.67
C LEU A 37 2.63 -2.14 20.34
N LYS A 38 3.44 -1.94 19.33
CA LYS A 38 3.31 -2.59 18.01
C LYS A 38 2.43 -3.85 18.09
N GLY A 39 1.92 -4.40 17.12
CA GLY A 39 0.90 -5.44 17.09
C GLY A 39 0.75 -6.33 18.35
N TYR A 40 1.86 -6.69 19.01
CA TYR A 40 1.80 -7.58 20.20
C TYR A 40 1.14 -6.94 21.40
N GLY A 41 1.26 -5.63 21.58
CA GLY A 41 0.70 -4.94 22.73
C GLY A 41 -0.78 -4.61 22.59
N SER A 42 -1.34 -4.68 21.39
CA SER A 42 -2.72 -4.30 21.15
C SER A 42 -3.64 -5.53 21.30
N LYS A 43 -4.48 -5.51 22.33
CA LYS A 43 -5.48 -6.56 22.54
C LYS A 43 -6.41 -6.69 21.33
N THR A 44 -6.84 -5.58 20.76
CA THR A 44 -7.74 -5.58 19.60
C THR A 44 -7.08 -6.27 18.39
N VAL A 45 -5.81 -5.98 18.15
CA VAL A 45 -5.05 -6.62 17.08
C VAL A 45 -4.93 -8.12 17.33
N GLN A 46 -4.58 -8.51 18.55
CA GLN A 46 -4.43 -9.93 18.93
C GLN A 46 -5.74 -10.69 18.73
N GLU A 47 -6.86 -10.14 19.21
CA GLU A 47 -8.18 -10.76 19.06
C GLU A 47 -8.56 -10.92 17.59
N TYR A 48 -8.33 -9.88 16.79
CA TYR A 48 -8.59 -9.93 15.34
C TYR A 48 -7.77 -11.04 14.68
N LEU A 49 -6.47 -11.12 14.97
CA LEU A 49 -5.61 -12.14 14.38
C LEU A 49 -6.08 -13.55 14.75
N GLN A 50 -6.52 -13.77 15.99
CA GLN A 50 -7.06 -15.06 16.38
C GLN A 50 -8.30 -15.46 15.55
N PHE A 51 -9.19 -14.52 15.26
CA PHE A 51 -10.35 -14.79 14.40
C PHE A 51 -9.93 -15.04 12.95
N LEU A 52 -9.01 -14.25 12.44
CA LEU A 52 -8.46 -14.40 11.09
C LEU A 52 -7.80 -15.78 10.92
N TYR A 53 -7.03 -16.21 11.91
CA TYR A 53 -6.37 -17.52 11.89
C TYR A 53 -7.41 -18.66 11.86
N LYS A 54 -8.47 -18.55 12.67
CA LYS A 54 -9.58 -19.52 12.65
C LYS A 54 -10.25 -19.56 11.27
N GLU A 55 -10.46 -18.41 10.66
CA GLU A 55 -11.04 -18.32 9.31
C GLU A 55 -10.17 -19.06 8.29
N ILE A 56 -8.85 -18.79 8.28
CA ILE A 56 -7.90 -19.45 7.37
C ILE A 56 -7.97 -20.97 7.56
N LEU A 57 -8.00 -21.44 8.81
CA LEU A 57 -8.01 -22.88 9.12
C LEU A 57 -9.35 -23.53 8.80
N SER A 58 -10.46 -22.79 8.76
CA SER A 58 -11.80 -23.34 8.55
C SER A 58 -12.07 -23.74 7.10
N ILE A 59 -11.32 -23.22 6.15
CA ILE A 59 -11.55 -23.45 4.72
C ILE A 59 -11.06 -24.86 4.35
N LYS A 60 -11.96 -25.67 3.81
CA LYS A 60 -11.70 -27.08 3.54
C LYS A 60 -11.05 -27.36 2.18
N HIS A 61 -11.25 -26.44 1.22
CA HIS A 61 -10.72 -26.63 -0.13
C HIS A 61 -9.38 -25.93 -0.26
N LYS A 62 -8.36 -26.71 -0.54
CA LYS A 62 -6.98 -26.26 -0.50
C LYS A 62 -6.34 -26.45 -1.86
N SER A 63 -5.77 -25.40 -2.38
CA SER A 63 -4.93 -25.40 -3.60
C SER A 63 -3.75 -24.48 -3.31
N PRO A 64 -2.54 -24.84 -3.74
CA PRO A 64 -1.41 -23.97 -3.49
C PRO A 64 -1.64 -22.57 -4.04
N LEU A 65 -1.36 -21.56 -3.23
CA LEU A 65 -1.60 -20.17 -3.57
C LEU A 65 -0.49 -19.63 -4.47
N SER A 66 -0.87 -19.00 -5.57
CA SER A 66 0.06 -18.32 -6.48
C SER A 66 0.26 -16.86 -6.09
N THR A 67 -0.71 -16.26 -5.37
CA THR A 67 -0.55 -14.92 -4.81
C THR A 67 -1.17 -14.84 -3.43
N ILE A 68 -0.53 -14.04 -2.55
CA ILE A 68 -1.10 -13.59 -1.28
C ILE A 68 -0.92 -12.08 -1.23
N TYR A 69 -1.98 -11.34 -0.93
CA TYR A 69 -1.94 -9.89 -0.82
C TYR A 69 -2.43 -9.49 0.58
N ILE A 70 -1.57 -8.87 1.36
CA ILE A 70 -1.88 -8.39 2.71
C ILE A 70 -2.06 -6.88 2.62
N GLY A 71 -3.31 -6.45 2.70
CA GLY A 71 -3.67 -5.04 2.53
C GLY A 71 -4.68 -4.58 3.57
N GLY A 72 -5.32 -3.44 3.29
CA GLY A 72 -6.41 -2.94 4.11
C GLY A 72 -6.18 -1.55 4.67
N GLY A 73 -5.95 -1.46 5.97
CA GLY A 73 -5.59 -0.21 6.63
C GLY A 73 -4.09 0.05 6.53
N THR A 74 -3.34 -0.55 7.44
CA THR A 74 -1.88 -0.41 7.48
C THR A 74 -1.28 -1.72 7.99
N PRO A 75 -1.09 -2.73 7.11
CA PRO A 75 -0.55 -4.01 7.56
C PRO A 75 0.80 -3.91 8.27
N SER A 76 1.61 -2.91 7.95
CA SER A 76 2.92 -2.68 8.57
C SER A 76 2.84 -2.24 10.05
N ILE A 77 1.65 -2.10 10.61
CA ILE A 77 1.44 -2.00 12.06
C ILE A 77 1.76 -3.33 12.76
N LEU A 78 1.57 -4.45 12.05
CA LEU A 78 1.81 -5.78 12.61
C LEU A 78 3.31 -6.01 12.82
N ASP A 79 3.61 -6.78 13.84
CA ASP A 79 4.97 -7.21 14.12
C ASP A 79 5.40 -8.25 13.06
N PRO A 80 6.68 -8.28 12.65
CA PRO A 80 7.16 -9.32 11.73
C PRO A 80 6.86 -10.75 12.17
N ALA A 81 6.83 -11.03 13.47
CA ALA A 81 6.48 -12.35 13.96
C ALA A 81 5.02 -12.70 13.67
N GLN A 82 4.11 -11.71 13.74
CA GLN A 82 2.69 -11.92 13.37
C GLN A 82 2.54 -12.18 11.87
N ILE A 83 3.30 -11.47 11.04
CA ILE A 83 3.31 -11.71 9.58
C ILE A 83 3.87 -13.10 9.28
N LYS A 84 4.93 -13.51 9.97
CA LYS A 84 5.52 -14.85 9.81
C LYS A 84 4.52 -15.96 10.17
N GLU A 85 3.80 -15.77 11.26
CA GLU A 85 2.75 -16.72 11.68
C GLU A 85 1.65 -16.80 10.62
N LEU A 86 1.17 -15.65 10.13
CA LEU A 86 0.13 -15.59 9.11
C LEU A 86 0.55 -16.33 7.83
N ILE A 87 1.75 -16.07 7.33
CA ILE A 87 2.27 -16.72 6.11
C ILE A 87 2.46 -18.22 6.38
N GLY A 88 2.91 -18.57 7.58
CA GLY A 88 3.06 -19.98 8.00
C GLY A 88 1.74 -20.75 7.91
N LEU A 89 0.65 -20.16 8.40
CA LEU A 89 -0.68 -20.77 8.33
C LEU A 89 -1.12 -21.03 6.88
N PHE A 90 -0.88 -20.07 5.98
CA PHE A 90 -1.19 -20.27 4.56
C PHE A 90 -0.34 -21.39 3.97
N LYS A 91 0.95 -21.42 4.30
CA LYS A 91 1.87 -22.44 3.80
C LYS A 91 1.45 -23.84 4.24
N GLU A 92 1.12 -24.00 5.52
CA GLU A 92 0.73 -25.28 6.11
C GLU A 92 -0.66 -25.73 5.65
N ASN A 93 -1.60 -24.79 5.53
CA ASN A 93 -3.00 -25.14 5.29
C ASN A 93 -3.34 -25.26 3.80
N TYR A 94 -2.72 -24.42 2.94
CA TYR A 94 -3.02 -24.41 1.49
C TYR A 94 -1.83 -24.85 0.65
N GLY A 95 -0.62 -24.59 1.10
CA GLY A 95 0.57 -24.60 0.28
C GLY A 95 0.76 -23.24 -0.42
N ILE A 96 2.00 -22.92 -0.72
CA ILE A 96 2.36 -21.71 -1.46
C ILE A 96 3.23 -22.16 -2.64
N ASP A 97 2.85 -21.78 -3.86
CA ASP A 97 3.59 -22.15 -5.07
C ASP A 97 5.02 -21.63 -5.02
N TYR A 98 5.92 -22.40 -5.60
CA TYR A 98 7.27 -21.89 -5.88
C TYR A 98 7.13 -20.65 -6.77
N GLY A 99 7.70 -19.53 -6.34
CA GLY A 99 7.62 -18.29 -7.09
C GLY A 99 6.35 -17.49 -6.89
N ALA A 100 5.50 -17.86 -5.91
CA ALA A 100 4.32 -17.06 -5.56
C ALA A 100 4.68 -15.60 -5.30
N GLU A 101 3.75 -14.69 -5.65
CA GLU A 101 3.85 -13.28 -5.28
C GLU A 101 3.18 -13.07 -3.92
N ILE A 102 3.95 -12.62 -2.95
CA ILE A 102 3.42 -12.33 -1.60
C ILE A 102 3.64 -10.85 -1.35
N THR A 103 2.56 -10.08 -1.46
CA THR A 103 2.56 -8.62 -1.37
C THR A 103 2.08 -8.15 -0.01
N MET A 104 2.70 -7.09 0.50
CA MET A 104 2.27 -6.41 1.72
C MET A 104 2.26 -4.90 1.51
N GLU A 105 1.14 -4.25 1.88
CA GLU A 105 1.06 -2.79 1.92
C GLU A 105 1.80 -2.28 3.15
N VAL A 106 2.57 -1.21 2.98
CA VAL A 106 3.34 -0.58 4.04
C VAL A 106 3.17 0.94 4.01
N ASP A 107 3.12 1.54 5.19
CA ASP A 107 3.04 3.00 5.35
C ASP A 107 4.39 3.51 5.85
N PRO A 108 4.94 4.60 5.26
CA PRO A 108 6.31 5.03 5.57
C PRO A 108 6.62 5.25 7.06
N ALA A 109 5.64 5.70 7.85
CA ALA A 109 5.85 6.00 9.27
C ALA A 109 5.48 4.84 10.20
N SER A 110 5.24 3.63 9.67
CA SER A 110 4.74 2.50 10.48
C SER A 110 5.72 1.36 10.65
N PHE A 111 6.89 1.42 10.01
CA PHE A 111 7.87 0.33 10.09
C PHE A 111 9.30 0.88 10.11
N THR A 112 10.20 0.08 10.64
CA THR A 112 11.64 0.35 10.66
C THR A 112 12.35 -0.51 9.61
N GLN A 113 13.63 -0.28 9.43
CA GLN A 113 14.45 -1.13 8.56
C GLN A 113 14.51 -2.58 9.10
N ASP A 114 14.56 -2.74 10.41
CA ASP A 114 14.55 -4.07 11.05
C ASP A 114 13.22 -4.77 10.80
N ASP A 115 12.10 -4.03 10.88
CA ASP A 115 10.78 -4.58 10.52
C ASP A 115 10.76 -5.05 9.07
N LEU A 116 11.32 -4.25 8.14
CA LEU A 116 11.39 -4.62 6.73
C LEU A 116 12.13 -5.96 6.55
N PHE A 117 13.29 -6.11 7.19
CA PHE A 117 14.01 -7.39 7.14
C PHE A 117 13.18 -8.53 7.74
N GLY A 118 12.45 -8.26 8.82
CA GLY A 118 11.55 -9.24 9.42
C GLY A 118 10.44 -9.66 8.47
N PHE A 119 9.83 -8.70 7.77
CA PHE A 119 8.78 -9.00 6.77
C PHE A 119 9.34 -9.82 5.60
N ILE A 120 10.53 -9.47 5.10
CA ILE A 120 11.20 -10.24 4.04
C ILE A 120 11.47 -11.68 4.52
N ASN A 121 11.98 -11.84 5.73
CA ASN A 121 12.25 -13.15 6.32
C ASN A 121 10.96 -13.95 6.58
N ALA A 122 9.83 -13.28 6.77
CA ALA A 122 8.53 -13.93 6.88
C ALA A 122 8.01 -14.44 5.53
N GLY A 123 8.61 -14.01 4.42
CA GLY A 123 8.25 -14.47 3.08
C GLY A 123 7.65 -13.41 2.17
N ILE A 124 7.52 -12.17 2.64
CA ILE A 124 7.03 -11.07 1.80
C ILE A 124 8.09 -10.80 0.73
N ASN A 125 7.67 -10.79 -0.55
CA ASN A 125 8.61 -10.57 -1.65
C ASN A 125 8.19 -9.43 -2.58
N ARG A 126 7.09 -8.73 -2.25
CA ARG A 126 6.66 -7.52 -2.93
C ARG A 126 6.06 -6.56 -1.90
N PHE A 127 6.37 -5.27 -2.01
CA PHE A 127 5.84 -4.25 -1.11
C PHE A 127 5.11 -3.16 -1.90
N SER A 128 4.00 -2.62 -1.35
CA SER A 128 3.32 -1.45 -1.89
C SER A 128 3.42 -0.34 -0.85
N LEU A 129 4.16 0.71 -1.18
CA LEU A 129 4.48 1.80 -0.23
C LEU A 129 3.55 2.98 -0.45
N GLY A 130 2.70 3.25 0.51
CA GLY A 130 1.69 4.32 0.45
C GLY A 130 2.26 5.71 0.73
N VAL A 131 2.94 6.30 -0.24
CA VAL A 131 3.56 7.63 -0.11
C VAL A 131 2.54 8.75 -0.27
N GLN A 132 1.69 8.67 -1.27
CA GLN A 132 0.61 9.59 -1.67
C GLN A 132 1.11 10.93 -2.22
N SER A 133 2.10 11.58 -1.61
CA SER A 133 2.76 12.82 -2.07
C SER A 133 4.10 12.96 -1.36
N PHE A 134 5.03 13.70 -1.95
CA PHE A 134 6.29 14.10 -1.30
C PHE A 134 6.23 15.54 -0.77
N ASN A 135 5.04 16.16 -0.74
CA ASN A 135 4.84 17.51 -0.23
C ASN A 135 4.22 17.46 1.17
N ASN A 136 4.94 17.95 2.17
CA ASN A 136 4.51 17.88 3.57
C ASN A 136 3.19 18.62 3.84
N GLN A 137 2.92 19.73 3.12
CA GLN A 137 1.66 20.44 3.29
C GLN A 137 0.47 19.63 2.73
N ILE A 138 0.67 18.97 1.59
CA ILE A 138 -0.35 18.09 0.98
C ILE A 138 -0.59 16.89 1.89
N LEU A 139 0.46 16.25 2.40
CA LEU A 139 0.36 15.13 3.34
C LEU A 139 -0.42 15.52 4.59
N GLN A 140 -0.09 16.64 5.20
CA GLN A 140 -0.77 17.14 6.39
C GLN A 140 -2.25 17.43 6.12
N LYS A 141 -2.56 18.10 5.00
CA LYS A 141 -3.94 18.40 4.59
C LYS A 141 -4.75 17.14 4.27
N SER A 142 -4.07 16.06 3.95
CA SER A 142 -4.71 14.76 3.66
C SER A 142 -4.83 13.86 4.91
N GLY A 143 -4.34 14.33 6.05
CA GLY A 143 -4.40 13.57 7.30
C GLY A 143 -3.33 12.50 7.42
N ARG A 144 -2.27 12.56 6.60
CA ARG A 144 -1.15 11.61 6.69
C ARG A 144 -0.28 11.92 7.91
N ARG A 145 0.32 10.86 8.48
CA ARG A 145 1.21 10.99 9.64
C ARG A 145 2.67 11.16 9.23
N HIS A 146 3.05 10.47 8.15
CA HIS A 146 4.42 10.51 7.68
C HIS A 146 4.75 11.84 7.01
N LEU A 147 6.01 12.16 7.01
CA LEU A 147 6.58 13.30 6.30
C LEU A 147 7.32 12.81 5.05
N ARG A 148 7.72 13.76 4.21
CA ARG A 148 8.52 13.50 3.02
C ARG A 148 9.76 12.65 3.35
N GLU A 149 10.43 12.99 4.45
CA GLU A 149 11.68 12.33 4.88
C GLU A 149 11.44 10.85 5.20
N ASP A 150 10.28 10.53 5.79
CA ASP A 150 9.91 9.13 6.08
C ASP A 150 9.67 8.37 4.77
N ALA A 151 9.00 9.01 3.80
CA ALA A 151 8.73 8.42 2.51
C ALA A 151 10.04 8.16 1.75
N GLU A 152 10.92 9.18 1.67
CA GLU A 152 12.21 9.05 0.98
C GLU A 152 13.07 7.94 1.59
N LYS A 153 13.12 7.88 2.91
CA LYS A 153 13.86 6.87 3.66
C LYS A 153 13.33 5.46 3.34
N SER A 154 12.01 5.29 3.34
CA SER A 154 11.37 4.01 3.05
C SER A 154 11.61 3.59 1.59
N CYS A 155 11.56 4.54 0.64
CA CYS A 155 11.89 4.28 -0.75
C CYS A 155 13.33 3.77 -0.90
N LEU A 156 14.28 4.40 -0.20
CA LEU A 156 15.69 3.99 -0.25
C LEU A 156 15.88 2.56 0.32
N TRP A 157 15.18 2.22 1.39
CA TRP A 157 15.22 0.86 1.96
C TRP A 157 14.70 -0.15 0.94
N LEU A 158 13.51 0.09 0.37
CA LEU A 158 12.90 -0.84 -0.58
C LEU A 158 13.73 -0.97 -1.87
N LYS A 159 14.25 0.16 -2.37
CA LYS A 159 15.13 0.14 -3.54
C LYS A 159 16.38 -0.70 -3.28
N ARG A 160 17.02 -0.54 -2.13
CA ARG A 160 18.21 -1.31 -1.79
C ARG A 160 17.91 -2.82 -1.74
N GLU A 161 16.79 -3.21 -1.12
CA GLU A 161 16.44 -4.62 -1.02
C GLU A 161 16.04 -5.20 -2.39
N TYR A 162 15.45 -4.39 -3.25
CA TYR A 162 15.17 -4.76 -4.64
C TYR A 162 16.45 -4.90 -5.45
N ASP A 163 17.35 -3.92 -5.38
CA ASP A 163 18.61 -3.94 -6.12
C ASP A 163 19.51 -5.13 -5.70
N SER A 164 19.42 -5.55 -4.44
CA SER A 164 20.15 -6.72 -3.91
C SER A 164 19.49 -8.05 -4.29
N GLY A 165 18.29 -8.04 -4.86
CA GLY A 165 17.54 -9.24 -5.21
C GLY A 165 16.82 -9.92 -4.05
N LEU A 166 16.75 -9.28 -2.87
CA LEU A 166 16.05 -9.85 -1.71
C LEU A 166 14.53 -9.78 -1.87
N ILE A 167 14.02 -8.78 -2.61
CA ILE A 167 12.62 -8.72 -2.97
C ILE A 167 12.46 -8.71 -4.49
N LYS A 168 11.32 -9.19 -4.97
CA LYS A 168 11.05 -9.33 -6.41
C LYS A 168 10.58 -8.03 -7.05
N SER A 169 9.89 -7.18 -6.27
CA SER A 169 9.34 -5.94 -6.78
C SER A 169 8.89 -5.06 -5.62
N TRP A 170 8.65 -3.79 -5.92
CA TRP A 170 7.96 -2.89 -5.00
C TRP A 170 7.21 -1.83 -5.80
N SER A 171 6.11 -1.34 -5.21
CA SER A 171 5.29 -0.28 -5.76
C SER A 171 5.43 0.97 -4.92
N LEU A 172 5.44 2.13 -5.58
CA LEU A 172 5.31 3.42 -4.93
C LEU A 172 3.92 3.97 -5.31
N ASP A 173 3.10 4.26 -4.30
CA ASP A 173 1.71 4.63 -4.50
C ASP A 173 1.52 6.12 -4.25
N LEU A 174 0.95 6.83 -5.23
CA LEU A 174 0.66 8.27 -5.18
C LEU A 174 -0.82 8.51 -5.44
N ILE A 175 -1.33 9.65 -4.97
CA ILE A 175 -2.71 10.09 -5.25
C ILE A 175 -2.63 11.44 -5.97
N GLN A 176 -3.05 11.49 -7.23
CA GLN A 176 -3.16 12.74 -7.97
C GLN A 176 -4.43 13.49 -7.56
N ASN A 177 -4.42 14.79 -7.77
CA ASN A 177 -5.54 15.69 -7.50
C ASN A 177 -5.88 15.85 -6.00
N LEU A 178 -4.92 15.57 -5.12
CA LEU A 178 -5.07 15.89 -3.69
C LEU A 178 -5.22 17.42 -3.50
N PRO A 179 -5.90 17.87 -2.43
CA PRO A 179 -5.98 19.29 -2.12
C PRO A 179 -4.59 19.92 -2.00
N LEU A 180 -4.42 21.11 -2.53
CA LEU A 180 -3.15 21.87 -2.67
C LEU A 180 -2.18 21.28 -3.70
N SER A 181 -2.51 20.17 -4.35
CA SER A 181 -1.66 19.60 -5.39
C SER A 181 -2.08 20.17 -6.76
N GLY A 182 -1.53 21.33 -7.09
CA GLY A 182 -1.68 21.89 -8.45
C GLY A 182 -0.77 21.15 -9.44
N PHE A 183 -0.81 21.60 -10.68
CA PHE A 183 -0.06 20.97 -11.78
C PHE A 183 1.44 20.83 -11.46
N LYS A 184 2.02 21.90 -10.91
CA LYS A 184 3.45 21.91 -10.59
C LYS A 184 3.79 20.93 -9.48
N GLU A 185 3.03 20.97 -8.37
CA GLU A 185 3.25 20.09 -7.22
C GLU A 185 3.11 18.63 -7.64
N TRP A 186 2.14 18.33 -8.49
CA TRP A 186 1.95 16.98 -9.01
C TRP A 186 3.13 16.52 -9.86
N GLN A 187 3.63 17.39 -10.77
CA GLN A 187 4.82 17.05 -11.56
C GLN A 187 6.05 16.82 -10.68
N ASP A 188 6.20 17.60 -9.61
CA ASP A 188 7.31 17.45 -8.67
C ASP A 188 7.20 16.10 -7.93
N ASP A 189 5.99 15.69 -7.52
CA ASP A 189 5.75 14.38 -6.92
C ASP A 189 6.12 13.24 -7.89
N LEU A 190 5.68 13.32 -9.15
CA LEU A 190 6.01 12.30 -10.16
C LEU A 190 7.52 12.20 -10.41
N LYS A 191 8.19 13.33 -10.57
CA LYS A 191 9.65 13.38 -10.79
C LYS A 191 10.36 12.73 -9.61
N LYS A 192 9.92 13.09 -8.39
CA LYS A 192 10.52 12.55 -7.17
C LYS A 192 10.33 11.02 -7.09
N ALA A 193 9.15 10.52 -7.43
CA ALA A 193 8.88 9.08 -7.44
C ALA A 193 9.81 8.36 -8.43
N ILE A 194 9.98 8.92 -9.63
CA ILE A 194 10.82 8.33 -10.69
C ILE A 194 12.30 8.30 -10.28
N GLU A 195 12.79 9.27 -9.49
CA GLU A 195 14.17 9.27 -8.99
C GLU A 195 14.52 8.00 -8.22
N PHE A 196 13.56 7.39 -7.52
CA PHE A 196 13.79 6.13 -6.80
C PHE A 196 13.72 4.92 -7.72
N SER A 197 13.28 5.09 -8.97
CA SER A 197 13.18 4.02 -9.97
C SER A 197 12.41 2.79 -9.47
N PRO A 198 11.22 2.96 -8.86
CA PRO A 198 10.46 1.78 -8.44
C PRO A 198 10.07 0.96 -9.66
N PRO A 199 10.08 -0.39 -9.57
CA PRO A 199 9.65 -1.19 -10.72
C PRO A 199 8.14 -1.07 -11.01
N HIS A 200 7.35 -0.53 -10.06
CA HIS A 200 5.90 -0.38 -10.20
C HIS A 200 5.46 0.94 -9.55
N LEU A 201 4.45 1.58 -10.14
CA LEU A 201 3.82 2.80 -9.62
C LEU A 201 2.31 2.61 -9.64
N SER A 202 1.65 2.90 -8.51
CA SER A 202 0.18 3.02 -8.47
C SER A 202 -0.15 4.50 -8.38
N ILE A 203 -0.86 5.02 -9.38
CA ILE A 203 -1.27 6.42 -9.44
C ILE A 203 -2.79 6.45 -9.35
N TYR A 204 -3.28 6.71 -8.16
CA TYR A 204 -4.71 6.80 -7.91
C TYR A 204 -5.20 8.20 -8.16
N ASP A 205 -6.44 8.34 -8.62
CA ASP A 205 -7.10 9.63 -8.70
C ASP A 205 -7.93 9.84 -7.43
N LEU A 206 -7.87 11.03 -6.85
CA LEU A 206 -8.65 11.33 -5.66
C LEU A 206 -10.15 11.30 -5.97
N ASN A 207 -10.87 10.43 -5.32
CA ASN A 207 -12.34 10.43 -5.29
C ASN A 207 -12.81 10.91 -3.93
N ILE A 208 -13.88 11.70 -3.92
CA ILE A 208 -14.48 12.18 -2.67
C ILE A 208 -15.58 11.19 -2.26
N GLU A 209 -15.21 10.31 -1.35
CA GLU A 209 -16.10 9.23 -0.91
C GLU A 209 -16.99 9.65 0.25
N ASN A 210 -18.18 9.06 0.30
CA ASN A 210 -19.18 9.36 1.32
C ASN A 210 -18.64 9.04 2.72
N GLY A 211 -18.93 9.91 3.67
CA GLY A 211 -18.54 9.71 5.07
C GLY A 211 -17.14 10.16 5.42
N THR A 212 -16.35 10.57 4.42
CA THR A 212 -14.96 11.02 4.65
C THR A 212 -14.92 12.46 5.18
N VAL A 213 -13.77 12.82 5.77
CA VAL A 213 -13.53 14.21 6.19
C VAL A 213 -13.52 15.13 4.97
N PHE A 214 -12.93 14.68 3.85
CA PHE A 214 -12.89 15.48 2.62
C PHE A 214 -14.31 15.78 2.12
N GLN A 215 -15.21 14.81 2.13
CA GLN A 215 -16.61 15.07 1.74
C GLN A 215 -17.23 16.18 2.60
N LYS A 216 -17.05 16.10 3.92
CA LYS A 216 -17.57 17.12 4.84
C LYS A 216 -17.01 18.50 4.52
N LEU A 217 -15.72 18.59 4.25
CA LEU A 217 -15.06 19.86 3.94
C LEU A 217 -15.51 20.44 2.59
N VAL A 218 -15.71 19.57 1.58
CA VAL A 218 -16.25 19.98 0.27
C VAL A 218 -17.68 20.53 0.46
N ASN A 219 -18.53 19.81 1.17
CA ASN A 219 -19.92 20.22 1.40
C ASN A 219 -20.02 21.56 2.16
N LEU A 220 -19.03 21.87 2.99
CA LEU A 220 -18.95 23.13 3.73
C LEU A 220 -18.26 24.26 2.94
N GLY A 221 -17.81 23.99 1.70
CA GLY A 221 -17.05 24.94 0.90
C GLY A 221 -15.66 25.25 1.46
N LYS A 222 -15.14 24.38 2.32
CA LYS A 222 -13.83 24.57 3.00
C LYS A 222 -12.69 23.81 2.32
N LEU A 223 -13.00 23.03 1.29
CA LEU A 223 -12.00 22.31 0.52
C LEU A 223 -12.29 22.50 -0.96
N LYS A 224 -11.32 23.08 -1.66
CA LYS A 224 -11.40 23.25 -3.11
C LYS A 224 -10.65 22.10 -3.77
N LEU A 225 -11.28 21.47 -4.74
CA LEU A 225 -10.69 20.43 -5.57
C LEU A 225 -10.25 21.03 -6.90
N PRO A 226 -9.32 20.40 -7.62
CA PRO A 226 -9.02 20.81 -8.97
C PRO A 226 -10.28 20.77 -9.86
N SER A 227 -10.33 21.63 -10.84
CA SER A 227 -11.38 21.55 -11.87
C SER A 227 -11.18 20.31 -12.73
N ASP A 228 -12.23 19.90 -13.47
CA ASP A 228 -12.14 18.77 -14.40
C ASP A 228 -11.02 18.98 -15.42
N GLU A 229 -10.83 20.22 -15.87
CA GLU A 229 -9.76 20.55 -16.82
C GLU A 229 -8.37 20.37 -16.20
N GLU A 230 -8.18 20.82 -14.96
CA GLU A 230 -6.93 20.60 -14.23
C GLU A 230 -6.67 19.13 -13.97
N ALA A 231 -7.69 18.39 -13.55
CA ALA A 231 -7.58 16.95 -13.30
C ALA A 231 -7.22 16.19 -14.58
N PHE A 232 -7.86 16.54 -15.69
CA PHE A 232 -7.53 15.95 -17.00
C PHE A 232 -6.08 16.23 -17.39
N ARG A 233 -5.65 17.50 -17.25
CA ARG A 233 -4.27 17.89 -17.56
C ARG A 233 -3.24 17.12 -16.71
N ASN A 234 -3.55 16.93 -15.42
CA ASN A 234 -2.70 16.13 -14.53
C ASN A 234 -2.59 14.69 -15.04
N SER A 235 -3.72 14.08 -15.43
CA SER A 235 -3.76 12.70 -15.91
C SER A 235 -2.97 12.54 -17.22
N GLU A 236 -3.13 13.46 -18.18
CA GLU A 236 -2.36 13.44 -19.43
C GLU A 236 -0.86 13.56 -19.16
N SER A 237 -0.49 14.49 -18.26
CA SER A 237 0.90 14.71 -17.87
C SER A 237 1.48 13.46 -17.22
N THR A 238 0.72 12.80 -16.34
CA THR A 238 1.11 11.55 -15.71
C THR A 238 1.46 10.49 -16.75
N HIS A 239 0.54 10.27 -17.68
CA HIS A 239 0.74 9.26 -18.73
C HIS A 239 1.99 9.55 -19.55
N LEU A 240 2.18 10.80 -19.96
CA LEU A 240 3.31 11.20 -20.79
C LEU A 240 4.64 11.07 -20.05
N ILE A 241 4.70 11.57 -18.81
CA ILE A 241 5.94 11.51 -17.98
C ILE A 241 6.34 10.07 -17.72
N LEU A 242 5.38 9.22 -17.29
CA LEU A 242 5.68 7.83 -16.96
C LEU A 242 6.07 7.03 -18.20
N LYS A 243 5.39 7.23 -19.32
CA LYS A 243 5.73 6.60 -20.60
C LYS A 243 7.16 6.95 -21.02
N ASN A 244 7.53 8.23 -20.95
CA ASN A 244 8.87 8.69 -21.31
C ASN A 244 9.95 8.17 -20.34
N SER A 245 9.55 7.74 -19.14
CA SER A 245 10.44 7.16 -18.13
C SER A 245 10.45 5.63 -18.19
N GLY A 246 9.83 5.02 -19.21
CA GLY A 246 9.87 3.58 -19.45
C GLY A 246 8.75 2.77 -18.82
N TYR A 247 7.80 3.43 -18.17
CA TYR A 247 6.66 2.73 -17.53
C TYR A 247 5.53 2.55 -18.53
N SER A 248 4.90 1.39 -18.50
CA SER A 248 3.68 1.10 -19.27
C SER A 248 2.50 0.98 -18.34
N ARG A 249 1.40 1.65 -18.71
CA ARG A 249 0.13 1.50 -18.01
C ARG A 249 -0.48 0.15 -18.41
N TYR A 250 -0.85 -0.68 -17.43
CA TYR A 250 -1.43 -1.98 -17.73
C TYR A 250 -2.85 -2.16 -17.15
N GLU A 251 -3.27 -1.24 -16.31
CA GLU A 251 -4.63 -1.16 -15.78
C GLU A 251 -4.90 0.31 -15.39
N ILE A 252 -6.07 0.63 -14.83
CA ILE A 252 -6.54 2.01 -14.66
C ILE A 252 -5.55 2.88 -13.87
N SER A 253 -5.06 2.36 -12.74
CA SER A 253 -4.19 3.12 -11.83
C SER A 253 -2.74 2.65 -11.85
N ASN A 254 -2.41 1.55 -12.54
CA ASN A 254 -1.13 0.90 -12.34
C ASN A 254 -0.23 0.98 -13.57
N TYR A 255 1.01 1.35 -13.30
CA TYR A 255 2.10 1.49 -14.26
C TYR A 255 3.29 0.65 -13.80
N CYS A 256 4.03 0.07 -14.73
CA CYS A 256 5.21 -0.72 -14.34
C CYS A 256 6.28 -0.74 -15.43
N LEU A 257 7.50 -1.03 -15.02
CA LEU A 257 8.57 -1.43 -15.91
C LEU A 257 8.27 -2.84 -16.46
N PRO A 258 8.87 -3.27 -17.58
CA PRO A 258 8.55 -4.59 -18.17
C PRO A 258 8.66 -5.72 -17.16
N ARG A 259 7.64 -6.57 -17.11
CA ARG A 259 7.54 -7.77 -16.26
C ARG A 259 7.31 -7.50 -14.76
N HIS A 260 6.90 -6.27 -14.40
CA HIS A 260 6.62 -5.92 -13.00
C HIS A 260 5.13 -5.69 -12.70
N GLN A 261 4.22 -6.17 -13.58
CA GLN A 261 2.79 -6.15 -13.27
C GLN A 261 2.51 -6.91 -11.97
N SER A 262 1.65 -6.37 -11.12
CA SER A 262 1.18 -7.10 -9.94
C SER A 262 0.37 -8.31 -10.39
N ARG A 263 0.69 -9.48 -9.86
CA ARG A 263 0.00 -10.73 -10.22
C ARG A 263 -1.30 -10.92 -9.45
N HIS A 264 -1.47 -10.25 -8.33
CA HIS A 264 -2.69 -10.32 -7.54
C HIS A 264 -3.83 -9.52 -8.16
N UNK A 265 -3.36 -8.56 -8.55
CA UNK A 265 -4.20 -7.71 -9.12
C UNK A 265 -4.92 -7.97 -10.12
#